data_8615af077531e09ce1c9a1fc2f90c65f
#
_entry.id   8615af077531e09ce1c9a1fc2f90c65f
#
_cell.length_a   1.000
_cell.length_b   1.000
_cell.length_c   1.000
_cell.angle_alpha   90.00
_cell.angle_beta   90.00
_cell.angle_gamma   90.00
#
_symmetry.space_group_name_H-M   'P 1'
#
loop_
_entity.id
_entity.type
_entity.pdbx_description
1 polymer ?
#
loop_
_entity_poly.entity_id
_entity_poly.type
_entity_poly.pdbx_seq_one_letter_code
_entity_poly.pdbx_strand_id
1 'polypeptide(L)'
;MRTIFLLILLVTSSCLNAQEVQSKNVPSIIINALQLKFPKATDVVWELENGLYKAEFEIGRQEFEVWLDHSGKLKRWKQDFDKEKLPGAVKLAMKKSFDGFAPSSVERLQEGRNVFYKMRLTKAKEKHKVLFTEHGKLLSNQVL
;
A
#
# COMPACT_ATOMS: atom_id res chain seq x y z
N MET A 1 54.79 8.24 -10.60
CA MET A 1 53.87 7.11 -10.36
C MET A 1 52.69 7.62 -9.58
N ARG A 2 51.55 7.80 -10.24
CA ARG A 2 50.30 8.30 -9.59
C ARG A 2 49.43 7.09 -9.35
N THR A 3 49.33 6.67 -8.10
CA THR A 3 48.45 5.58 -7.65
C THR A 3 47.01 6.12 -7.55
N ILE A 4 46.14 5.68 -8.48
CA ILE A 4 44.70 5.98 -8.44
C ILE A 4 44.05 5.00 -7.48
N PHE A 5 43.63 5.50 -6.31
CA PHE A 5 42.78 4.74 -5.37
C PHE A 5 41.35 4.71 -5.92
N LEU A 6 40.95 3.56 -6.45
CA LEU A 6 39.58 3.30 -6.89
C LEU A 6 38.73 3.03 -5.65
N LEU A 7 37.97 4.03 -5.19
CA LEU A 7 37.02 3.89 -4.10
C LEU A 7 35.78 3.16 -4.61
N ILE A 8 35.72 1.85 -4.39
CA ILE A 8 34.52 1.05 -4.69
C ILE A 8 33.47 1.39 -3.64
N LEU A 9 32.48 2.22 -4.02
CA LEU A 9 31.31 2.53 -3.23
C LEU A 9 30.38 1.30 -3.23
N LEU A 10 30.42 0.51 -2.17
CA LEU A 10 29.57 -0.64 -1.98
C LEU A 10 28.16 -0.13 -1.66
N VAL A 11 27.30 0.01 -2.67
CA VAL A 11 25.87 0.29 -2.48
C VAL A 11 25.23 -0.98 -1.95
N THR A 12 25.07 -1.08 -0.62
CA THR A 12 24.26 -2.12 0.02
C THR A 12 22.79 -1.81 -0.26
N SER A 13 22.24 -2.40 -1.30
CA SER A 13 20.79 -2.45 -1.53
C SER A 13 20.17 -3.21 -0.36
N SER A 14 19.52 -2.49 0.56
CA SER A 14 18.67 -3.10 1.58
C SER A 14 17.48 -3.71 0.87
N CYS A 15 17.57 -4.99 0.52
CA CYS A 15 16.43 -5.77 0.09
C CYS A 15 15.44 -5.80 1.25
N LEU A 16 14.32 -5.12 1.11
CA LEU A 16 13.14 -5.32 1.96
C LEU A 16 12.69 -6.77 1.72
N ASN A 17 13.10 -7.67 2.61
CA ASN A 17 12.75 -9.06 2.53
C ASN A 17 11.30 -9.24 3.02
N ALA A 18 10.34 -9.23 2.10
CA ALA A 18 9.07 -9.90 2.32
C ALA A 18 9.33 -11.38 2.06
N GLN A 19 9.16 -12.22 3.06
CA GLN A 19 9.33 -13.65 2.94
C GLN A 19 7.94 -14.31 2.92
N GLU A 20 7.63 -15.01 1.84
CA GLU A 20 6.40 -15.80 1.75
C GLU A 20 6.38 -16.86 2.86
N VAL A 21 5.25 -16.95 3.55
CA VAL A 21 5.02 -17.86 4.66
C VAL A 21 3.90 -18.81 4.31
N GLN A 22 4.17 -20.11 4.37
CA GLN A 22 3.12 -21.11 4.16
C GLN A 22 2.07 -20.97 5.26
N SER A 23 0.77 -21.04 4.90
CA SER A 23 -0.36 -20.84 5.82
C SER A 23 -0.29 -21.70 7.09
N LYS A 24 0.26 -22.92 6.99
CA LYS A 24 0.46 -23.83 8.14
C LYS A 24 1.45 -23.31 9.19
N ASN A 25 2.32 -22.36 8.81
CA ASN A 25 3.33 -21.73 9.67
C ASN A 25 2.85 -20.39 10.26
N VAL A 26 1.67 -19.92 9.85
CA VAL A 26 1.06 -18.72 10.41
C VAL A 26 0.33 -19.09 11.72
N PRO A 27 0.58 -18.40 12.84
CA PRO A 27 -0.11 -18.68 14.09
C PRO A 27 -1.64 -18.58 13.95
N SER A 28 -2.35 -19.53 14.56
CA SER A 28 -3.82 -19.60 14.46
C SER A 28 -4.54 -18.34 14.94
N ILE A 29 -3.97 -17.64 15.92
CA ILE A 29 -4.51 -16.36 16.39
C ILE A 29 -4.57 -15.30 15.26
N ILE A 30 -3.60 -15.30 14.38
CA ILE A 30 -3.50 -14.35 13.24
C ILE A 30 -4.49 -14.76 12.15
N ILE A 31 -4.56 -16.06 11.82
CA ILE A 31 -5.53 -16.60 10.86
C ILE A 31 -6.95 -16.31 11.33
N ASN A 32 -7.26 -16.57 12.59
CA ASN A 32 -8.57 -16.32 13.16
C ASN A 32 -8.92 -14.82 13.16
N ALA A 33 -7.95 -13.94 13.47
CA ALA A 33 -8.14 -12.50 13.43
C ALA A 33 -8.48 -12.01 12.00
N LEU A 34 -7.81 -12.56 10.99
CA LEU A 34 -8.13 -12.26 9.58
C LEU A 34 -9.54 -12.72 9.25
N GLN A 35 -9.90 -13.96 9.56
CA GLN A 35 -11.20 -14.54 9.25
C GLN A 35 -12.36 -13.80 9.93
N LEU A 36 -12.18 -13.36 11.19
CA LEU A 36 -13.17 -12.56 11.91
C LEU A 36 -13.40 -11.19 11.26
N LYS A 37 -12.34 -10.56 10.79
CA LYS A 37 -12.42 -9.23 10.17
C LYS A 37 -12.86 -9.27 8.71
N PHE A 38 -12.42 -10.28 7.99
CA PHE A 38 -12.63 -10.48 6.55
C PHE A 38 -13.19 -11.88 6.27
N PRO A 39 -14.43 -12.20 6.68
CA PRO A 39 -14.98 -13.56 6.59
C PRO A 39 -15.20 -14.06 5.16
N LYS A 40 -15.12 -13.16 4.18
CA LYS A 40 -15.26 -13.48 2.74
C LYS A 40 -13.93 -13.50 1.99
N ALA A 41 -12.80 -13.43 2.69
CA ALA A 41 -11.48 -13.49 2.07
C ALA A 41 -11.25 -14.86 1.44
N THR A 42 -10.80 -14.89 0.19
CA THR A 42 -10.41 -16.08 -0.57
C THR A 42 -8.96 -15.96 -1.03
N ASP A 43 -8.34 -17.09 -1.35
CA ASP A 43 -7.00 -17.17 -1.95
C ASP A 43 -5.93 -16.41 -1.15
N VAL A 44 -5.96 -16.59 0.19
CA VAL A 44 -5.08 -15.86 1.10
C VAL A 44 -3.64 -16.32 0.96
N VAL A 45 -2.78 -15.38 0.58
CA VAL A 45 -1.32 -15.55 0.56
C VAL A 45 -0.71 -14.80 1.74
N TRP A 46 0.23 -15.43 2.44
CA TRP A 46 0.87 -14.88 3.62
C TRP A 46 2.33 -14.55 3.38
N GLU A 47 2.76 -13.40 3.90
CA GLU A 47 4.14 -12.95 3.93
C GLU A 47 4.51 -12.45 5.33
N LEU A 48 5.78 -12.55 5.70
CA LEU A 48 6.34 -11.87 6.87
C LEU A 48 7.12 -10.66 6.41
N GLU A 49 6.61 -9.46 6.73
CA GLU A 49 7.17 -8.18 6.31
C GLU A 49 7.43 -7.30 7.54
N ASN A 50 8.70 -7.01 7.82
CA ASN A 50 9.11 -6.14 8.94
C ASN A 50 8.51 -6.56 10.30
N GLY A 51 8.40 -7.86 10.56
CA GLY A 51 7.83 -8.40 11.80
C GLY A 51 6.31 -8.38 11.87
N LEU A 52 5.61 -8.04 10.79
CA LEU A 52 4.17 -8.13 10.64
C LEU A 52 3.80 -9.26 9.69
N TYR A 53 2.70 -9.94 9.97
CA TYR A 53 2.09 -10.87 9.04
C TYR A 53 1.24 -10.09 8.04
N LYS A 54 1.65 -10.12 6.77
CA LYS A 54 0.91 -9.56 5.67
C LYS A 54 0.07 -10.64 5.03
N ALA A 55 -1.21 -10.42 4.88
CA ALA A 55 -2.12 -11.26 4.10
C ALA A 55 -2.56 -10.50 2.86
N GLU A 56 -2.41 -11.12 1.70
CA GLU A 56 -3.00 -10.68 0.43
C GLU A 56 -4.14 -11.62 0.10
N PHE A 57 -5.29 -11.08 -0.26
CA PHE A 57 -6.49 -11.86 -0.57
C PHE A 57 -7.49 -11.07 -1.40
N GLU A 58 -8.49 -11.77 -1.92
CA GLU A 58 -9.58 -11.17 -2.65
C GLU A 58 -10.90 -11.24 -1.89
N ILE A 59 -11.74 -10.23 -2.07
CA ILE A 59 -13.17 -10.28 -1.75
C ILE A 59 -13.95 -9.87 -3.00
N GLY A 60 -14.56 -10.83 -3.67
CA GLY A 60 -15.18 -10.63 -4.97
C GLY A 60 -14.15 -10.34 -6.05
N ARG A 61 -14.06 -9.08 -6.52
CA ARG A 61 -13.08 -8.62 -7.52
C ARG A 61 -12.14 -7.55 -6.96
N GLN A 62 -12.11 -7.38 -5.66
CA GLN A 62 -11.27 -6.38 -5.01
C GLN A 62 -10.12 -7.06 -4.30
N GLU A 63 -8.90 -6.59 -4.56
CA GLU A 63 -7.68 -7.01 -3.88
C GLU A 63 -7.53 -6.26 -2.57
N PHE A 64 -7.12 -7.00 -1.54
CA PHE A 64 -6.82 -6.50 -0.20
C PHE A 64 -5.44 -6.94 0.23
N GLU A 65 -4.74 -6.04 0.92
CA GLU A 65 -3.56 -6.37 1.69
C GLU A 65 -3.77 -5.89 3.12
N VAL A 66 -3.50 -6.75 4.09
CA VAL A 66 -3.63 -6.42 5.51
C VAL A 66 -2.37 -6.81 6.26
N TRP A 67 -1.99 -6.04 7.27
CA TRP A 67 -0.86 -6.31 8.14
C TRP A 67 -1.33 -6.46 9.57
N LEU A 68 -1.03 -7.61 10.16
CA LEU A 68 -1.35 -7.95 11.54
C LEU A 68 -0.06 -8.14 12.34
N ASP A 69 -0.07 -7.74 13.60
CA ASP A 69 1.00 -8.06 14.52
C ASP A 69 0.87 -9.49 15.10
N HIS A 70 1.85 -9.91 15.89
CA HIS A 70 1.89 -11.25 16.50
C HIS A 70 0.71 -11.58 17.41
N SER A 71 -0.03 -10.57 17.87
CA SER A 71 -1.24 -10.74 18.67
C SER A 71 -2.51 -10.86 17.83
N GLY A 72 -2.41 -10.77 16.50
CA GLY A 72 -3.54 -10.72 15.59
C GLY A 72 -4.19 -9.34 15.47
N LYS A 73 -3.57 -8.28 16.02
CA LYS A 73 -4.09 -6.92 15.91
C LYS A 73 -3.81 -6.36 14.52
N LEU A 74 -4.86 -5.90 13.84
CA LEU A 74 -4.75 -5.23 12.55
C LEU A 74 -4.07 -3.86 12.72
N LYS A 75 -2.93 -3.68 12.04
CA LYS A 75 -2.12 -2.45 12.09
C LYS A 75 -2.46 -1.53 10.94
N ARG A 76 -2.51 -2.06 9.74
CA ARG A 76 -2.86 -1.33 8.51
C ARG A 76 -3.49 -2.27 7.50
N TRP A 77 -4.18 -1.70 6.53
CA TRP A 77 -4.69 -2.41 5.37
C TRP A 77 -4.86 -1.48 4.18
N LYS A 78 -4.82 -2.02 3.00
CA LYS A 78 -5.13 -1.33 1.75
C LYS A 78 -6.03 -2.19 0.88
N GLN A 79 -6.77 -1.53 0.01
CA GLN A 79 -7.61 -2.15 -1.01
C GLN A 79 -7.62 -1.28 -2.26
N ASP A 80 -7.87 -1.90 -3.39
CA ASP A 80 -8.26 -1.18 -4.58
C ASP A 80 -9.55 -0.40 -4.33
N PHE A 81 -9.62 0.82 -4.84
CA PHE A 81 -10.72 1.71 -4.55
C PHE A 81 -11.30 2.34 -5.81
N ASP A 82 -12.62 2.42 -5.85
CA ASP A 82 -13.33 3.05 -6.95
C ASP A 82 -13.14 4.57 -6.93
N LYS A 83 -12.56 5.12 -8.00
CA LYS A 83 -12.32 6.57 -8.13
C LYS A 83 -13.61 7.40 -8.02
N GLU A 84 -14.75 6.84 -8.41
CA GLU A 84 -16.05 7.53 -8.34
C GLU A 84 -16.50 7.72 -6.87
N LYS A 85 -16.02 6.87 -5.97
CA LYS A 85 -16.32 6.92 -4.53
C LYS A 85 -15.33 7.75 -3.71
N LEU A 86 -14.34 8.39 -4.35
CA LEU A 86 -13.40 9.27 -3.65
C LEU A 86 -14.15 10.38 -2.89
N PRO A 87 -13.70 10.72 -1.67
CA PRO A 87 -14.25 11.84 -0.90
C PRO A 87 -14.23 13.14 -1.69
N GLY A 88 -15.25 13.99 -1.51
CA GLY A 88 -15.34 15.29 -2.17
C GLY A 88 -14.11 16.18 -1.93
N ALA A 89 -13.55 16.14 -0.70
CA ALA A 89 -12.34 16.86 -0.37
C ALA A 89 -11.12 16.42 -1.20
N VAL A 90 -10.97 15.13 -1.44
CA VAL A 90 -9.90 14.56 -2.28
C VAL A 90 -10.11 14.95 -3.75
N LYS A 91 -11.34 14.84 -4.27
CA LYS A 91 -11.69 15.26 -5.63
C LYS A 91 -11.40 16.76 -5.86
N LEU A 92 -11.74 17.59 -4.87
CA LEU A 92 -11.49 19.04 -4.95
C LEU A 92 -9.99 19.34 -4.94
N ALA A 93 -9.22 18.68 -4.06
CA ALA A 93 -7.77 18.83 -4.00
C ALA A 93 -7.08 18.38 -5.28
N MET A 94 -7.53 17.27 -5.88
CA MET A 94 -7.06 16.83 -7.19
C MET A 94 -7.31 17.88 -8.29
N LYS A 95 -8.55 18.41 -8.37
CA LYS A 95 -8.88 19.44 -9.36
C LYS A 95 -8.02 20.70 -9.19
N LYS A 96 -7.73 21.09 -7.94
CA LYS A 96 -6.92 22.27 -7.65
C LYS A 96 -5.43 22.09 -7.99
N SER A 97 -4.85 20.92 -7.68
CA SER A 97 -3.39 20.69 -7.76
C SER A 97 -2.98 19.92 -9.01
N PHE A 98 -3.90 19.20 -9.65
CA PHE A 98 -3.66 18.33 -10.79
C PHE A 98 -4.76 18.50 -11.85
N ASP A 99 -5.00 19.75 -12.25
CA ASP A 99 -6.02 20.06 -13.26
C ASP A 99 -5.74 19.35 -14.60
N GLY A 100 -6.75 18.67 -15.11
CA GLY A 100 -6.65 17.87 -16.33
C GLY A 100 -5.99 16.51 -16.19
N PHE A 101 -5.55 16.11 -14.97
CA PHE A 101 -5.13 14.73 -14.70
C PHE A 101 -6.32 13.85 -14.36
N ALA A 102 -6.25 12.58 -14.78
CA ALA A 102 -7.23 11.56 -14.43
C ALA A 102 -6.58 10.44 -13.60
N PRO A 103 -7.29 9.92 -12.57
CA PRO A 103 -6.79 8.75 -11.83
C PRO A 103 -6.86 7.50 -12.71
N SER A 104 -5.72 6.82 -12.86
CA SER A 104 -5.60 5.52 -13.56
C SER A 104 -5.61 4.34 -12.58
N SER A 105 -5.24 4.56 -11.32
CA SER A 105 -5.44 3.62 -10.23
C SER A 105 -5.66 4.39 -8.92
N VAL A 106 -6.47 3.82 -8.04
CA VAL A 106 -6.73 4.36 -6.71
C VAL A 106 -6.66 3.23 -5.70
N GLU A 107 -5.90 3.41 -4.64
CA GLU A 107 -5.83 2.53 -3.48
C GLU A 107 -6.27 3.32 -2.24
N ARG A 108 -7.13 2.72 -1.43
CA ARG A 108 -7.48 3.24 -0.10
C ARG A 108 -6.62 2.52 0.93
N LEU A 109 -5.89 3.31 1.72
CA LEU A 109 -5.06 2.83 2.81
C LEU A 109 -5.68 3.24 4.14
N GLN A 110 -5.58 2.39 5.14
CA GLN A 110 -5.97 2.72 6.51
C GLN A 110 -4.89 2.28 7.49
N GLU A 111 -4.47 3.20 8.35
CA GLU A 111 -3.57 2.95 9.47
C GLU A 111 -4.21 3.49 10.76
N GLY A 112 -4.63 2.58 11.63
CA GLY A 112 -5.41 2.93 12.80
C GLY A 112 -6.71 3.65 12.40
N ARG A 113 -6.84 4.92 12.79
CA ARG A 113 -8.00 5.78 12.45
C ARG A 113 -7.77 6.65 11.21
N ASN A 114 -6.55 6.68 10.68
CA ASN A 114 -6.21 7.54 9.55
C ASN A 114 -6.51 6.83 8.23
N VAL A 115 -7.13 7.54 7.31
CA VAL A 115 -7.45 7.06 5.97
C VAL A 115 -6.71 7.92 4.95
N PHE A 116 -6.10 7.23 3.98
CA PHE A 116 -5.34 7.85 2.90
C PHE A 116 -5.80 7.28 1.56
N TYR A 117 -5.59 8.07 0.50
CA TYR A 117 -5.82 7.66 -0.88
C TYR A 117 -4.53 7.83 -1.66
N LYS A 118 -3.99 6.71 -2.11
CA LYS A 118 -2.83 6.67 -2.99
C LYS A 118 -3.33 6.51 -4.41
N MET A 119 -2.87 7.35 -5.31
CA MET A 119 -3.35 7.36 -6.68
C MET A 119 -2.21 7.51 -7.66
N ARG A 120 -2.39 6.91 -8.83
CA ARG A 120 -1.62 7.25 -10.01
C ARG A 120 -2.48 8.18 -10.85
N LEU A 121 -1.97 9.38 -11.11
CA LEU A 121 -2.60 10.39 -11.95
C LEU A 121 -1.89 10.44 -13.30
N THR A 122 -2.65 10.58 -14.38
CA THR A 122 -2.11 10.59 -15.74
C THR A 122 -2.72 11.73 -16.53
N LYS A 123 -1.87 12.47 -17.27
CA LYS A 123 -2.26 13.49 -18.25
C LYS A 123 -1.30 13.40 -19.42
N ALA A 124 -1.77 12.97 -20.58
CA ALA A 124 -0.91 12.66 -21.75
C ALA A 124 0.23 11.69 -21.38
N LYS A 125 1.48 12.13 -21.48
CA LYS A 125 2.68 11.34 -21.13
C LYS A 125 3.13 11.54 -19.68
N GLU A 126 2.56 12.52 -18.99
CA GLU A 126 2.91 12.87 -17.62
C GLU A 126 2.17 11.97 -16.63
N LYS A 127 2.90 11.42 -15.66
CA LYS A 127 2.38 10.52 -14.65
C LYS A 127 2.88 10.92 -13.29
N HIS A 128 1.98 10.94 -12.31
CA HIS A 128 2.28 11.20 -10.92
C HIS A 128 1.78 10.08 -10.03
N LYS A 129 2.52 9.79 -8.98
CA LYS A 129 2.08 8.96 -7.85
C LYS A 129 1.88 9.89 -6.67
N VAL A 130 0.64 10.00 -6.20
CA VAL A 130 0.26 10.95 -5.15
C VAL A 130 -0.37 10.24 -3.96
N LEU A 131 -0.25 10.85 -2.79
CA LEU A 131 -0.89 10.40 -1.56
C LEU A 131 -1.65 11.56 -0.94
N PHE A 132 -2.95 11.39 -0.74
CA PHE A 132 -3.82 12.33 -0.05
C PHE A 132 -4.35 11.75 1.25
N THR A 133 -4.58 12.60 2.25
CA THR A 133 -5.47 12.26 3.37
C THR A 133 -6.93 12.26 2.89
N GLU A 134 -7.83 11.64 3.66
CA GLU A 134 -9.27 11.69 3.39
C GLU A 134 -9.86 13.11 3.36
N HIS A 135 -9.17 14.07 3.98
CA HIS A 135 -9.53 15.49 4.01
C HIS A 135 -8.93 16.29 2.85
N GLY A 136 -8.28 15.66 1.88
CA GLY A 136 -7.72 16.29 0.69
C GLY A 136 -6.36 16.96 0.87
N LYS A 137 -5.66 16.73 1.98
CA LYS A 137 -4.28 17.21 2.15
C LYS A 137 -3.33 16.33 1.35
N LEU A 138 -2.57 16.93 0.43
CA LEU A 138 -1.50 16.24 -0.31
C LEU A 138 -0.32 15.98 0.62
N LEU A 139 0.08 14.72 0.77
CA LEU A 139 1.21 14.28 1.60
C LEU A 139 2.45 13.99 0.79
N SER A 140 2.30 13.45 -0.42
CA SER A 140 3.41 13.19 -1.32
C SER A 140 2.99 13.31 -2.78
N ASN A 141 3.96 13.68 -3.62
CA ASN A 141 3.84 13.73 -5.07
C ASN A 141 5.18 13.29 -5.67
N GLN A 142 5.15 12.23 -6.46
CA GLN A 142 6.28 11.70 -7.18
C GLN A 142 5.94 11.70 -8.68
N VAL A 143 6.77 12.34 -9.48
CA VAL A 143 6.73 12.25 -10.95
C VAL A 143 7.30 10.89 -11.36
N LEU A 144 6.66 10.18 -12.30
CA LEU A 144 7.03 8.83 -12.76
C LEU A 144 7.64 8.85 -14.15
#